data_17b5cf795b384cf8457758a96d072f7f
#
_entry.id   17b5cf795b384cf8457758a96d072f7f
#
_cell.length_a   1.000
_cell.length_b   1.000
_cell.length_c   1.000
_cell.angle_alpha   90.00
_cell.angle_beta   90.00
_cell.angle_gamma   90.00
#
_symmetry.space_group_name_H-M   'P 1'
#
loop_
_entity.id
_entity.type
_entity.pdbx_description
1 polymer ?
#
loop_
_entity_poly.entity_id
_entity_poly.type
_entity_poly.pdbx_seq_one_letter_code
_entity_poly.pdbx_strand_id
1 'polypeptide(L)'
;LINKNRNRYGGHIVHLGIIIMFIGFTGHAFDSEIEFSLKNKESIDFNGYRFELASLSSEERPNHFAWIAEMKVSKNDKKLITTLYPEKRVYFHKHPNPDKRQPHSELDIYSTIRKDIYSIFSGIDGENETAFFKIMINPLVRLVWYGGYILIIGTLIILLPNKEKLWI
;
A
#
# COMPACT_ATOMS: atom_id res chain seq x y z
N LEU A 1 -20.25 26.83 22.65
CA LEU A 1 -18.83 27.30 22.50
C LEU A 1 -18.31 27.10 21.08
N ILE A 2 -18.44 25.90 20.50
CA ILE A 2 -17.93 25.56 19.16
C ILE A 2 -18.66 26.37 18.07
N ASN A 3 -19.97 26.53 18.13
CA ASN A 3 -20.76 27.26 17.13
C ASN A 3 -20.41 28.74 17.05
N LYS A 4 -20.01 29.38 18.15
CA LYS A 4 -19.66 30.82 18.18
C LYS A 4 -18.26 31.11 17.62
N ASN A 5 -17.33 30.15 17.71
CA ASN A 5 -15.92 30.33 17.33
C ASN A 5 -15.45 29.27 16.31
N ARG A 6 -16.33 28.83 15.40
CA ARG A 6 -16.05 27.75 14.46
C ARG A 6 -14.82 27.95 13.59
N ASN A 7 -14.63 29.15 13.09
CA ASN A 7 -13.47 29.48 12.26
C ASN A 7 -12.16 29.25 13.02
N ARG A 8 -12.14 29.60 14.32
CA ARG A 8 -10.98 29.39 15.17
C ARG A 8 -10.73 27.91 15.45
N TYR A 9 -11.78 27.17 15.86
CA TYR A 9 -11.62 25.73 16.15
C TYR A 9 -11.38 24.92 14.88
N GLY A 10 -12.10 25.20 13.80
CA GLY A 10 -11.87 24.54 12.53
C GLY A 10 -10.47 24.80 11.98
N GLY A 11 -9.97 26.04 12.12
CA GLY A 11 -8.58 26.37 11.77
C GLY A 11 -7.56 25.57 12.56
N HIS A 12 -7.73 25.42 13.87
CA HIS A 12 -6.83 24.58 14.68
C HIS A 12 -6.89 23.09 14.27
N ILE A 13 -8.06 22.57 13.95
CA ILE A 13 -8.22 21.18 13.48
C ILE A 13 -7.53 21.00 12.12
N VAL A 14 -7.67 21.95 11.18
CA VAL A 14 -6.96 21.92 9.89
C VAL A 14 -5.45 21.89 10.11
N HIS A 15 -4.90 22.76 10.96
CA HIS A 15 -3.47 22.77 11.26
C HIS A 15 -3.00 21.47 11.90
N LEU A 16 -3.78 20.87 12.81
CA LEU A 16 -3.48 19.57 13.37
C LEU A 16 -3.41 18.49 12.28
N GLY A 17 -4.34 18.49 11.34
CA GLY A 17 -4.34 17.58 10.20
C GLY A 17 -3.06 17.72 9.38
N ILE A 18 -2.66 18.95 9.06
CA ILE A 18 -1.42 19.24 8.31
C ILE A 18 -0.20 18.73 9.08
N ILE A 19 -0.10 18.97 10.38
CA ILE A 19 1.03 18.49 11.20
C ILE A 19 1.12 16.97 11.15
N ILE A 20 0.01 16.26 11.30
CA ILE A 20 -0.05 14.79 11.22
C ILE A 20 0.39 14.30 9.83
N MET A 21 -0.03 14.97 8.75
CA MET A 21 0.43 14.64 7.40
C MET A 21 1.95 14.80 7.26
N PHE A 22 2.52 15.88 7.77
CA PHE A 22 3.98 16.06 7.75
C PHE A 22 4.72 14.98 8.52
N ILE A 23 4.22 14.54 9.67
CA ILE A 23 4.78 13.40 10.39
C ILE A 23 4.70 12.13 9.51
N GLY A 24 3.59 11.93 8.81
CA GLY A 24 3.45 10.82 7.86
C GLY A 24 4.47 10.84 6.74
N PHE A 25 4.74 12.01 6.15
CA PHE A 25 5.77 12.17 5.11
C PHE A 25 7.18 11.91 5.60
N THR A 26 7.51 12.26 6.84
CA THR A 26 8.82 11.94 7.42
C THR A 26 9.03 10.44 7.58
N GLY A 27 7.97 9.65 7.58
CA GLY A 27 8.02 8.18 7.60
C GLY A 27 8.85 7.58 6.48
N HIS A 28 8.91 8.24 5.31
CA HIS A 28 9.73 7.80 4.18
C HIS A 28 11.23 7.65 4.50
N ALA A 29 11.74 8.42 5.46
CA ALA A 29 13.13 8.28 5.94
C ALA A 29 13.41 6.95 6.66
N PHE A 30 12.37 6.22 7.04
CA PHE A 30 12.42 4.94 7.75
C PHE A 30 11.93 3.77 6.88
N ASP A 31 11.72 3.99 5.59
CA ASP A 31 11.38 2.93 4.66
C ASP A 31 12.49 1.90 4.60
N SER A 32 12.09 0.64 4.50
CA SER A 32 13.01 -0.48 4.35
C SER A 32 12.60 -1.26 3.13
N GLU A 33 13.55 -1.58 2.26
CA GLU A 33 13.30 -2.39 1.07
C GLU A 33 14.34 -3.48 0.91
N ILE A 34 13.94 -4.58 0.29
CA ILE A 34 14.80 -5.68 -0.08
C ILE A 34 14.32 -6.29 -1.40
N GLU A 35 15.28 -6.63 -2.26
CA GLU A 35 15.05 -7.42 -3.47
C GLU A 35 15.69 -8.80 -3.28
N PHE A 36 14.96 -9.84 -3.64
CA PHE A 36 15.40 -11.21 -3.46
C PHE A 36 14.72 -12.14 -4.46
N SER A 37 15.22 -13.35 -4.53
CA SER A 37 14.63 -14.42 -5.32
C SER A 37 14.32 -15.62 -4.44
N LEU A 38 13.20 -16.29 -4.72
CA LEU A 38 12.77 -17.51 -4.04
C LEU A 38 12.32 -18.55 -5.04
N LYS A 39 12.61 -19.81 -4.71
CA LYS A 39 11.94 -20.97 -5.29
C LYS A 39 10.68 -21.29 -4.49
N ASN A 40 9.84 -22.13 -5.09
CA ASN A 40 8.62 -22.58 -4.41
C ASN A 40 8.93 -23.21 -3.04
N LYS A 41 8.21 -22.81 -2.01
CA LYS A 41 8.37 -23.19 -0.59
C LYS A 41 9.64 -22.65 0.10
N GLU A 42 10.41 -21.79 -0.55
CA GLU A 42 11.50 -21.07 0.11
C GLU A 42 10.98 -19.83 0.85
N SER A 43 11.75 -19.39 1.83
CA SER A 43 11.42 -18.21 2.64
C SER A 43 12.64 -17.36 2.93
N ILE A 44 12.39 -16.07 3.20
CA ILE A 44 13.39 -15.10 3.63
C ILE A 44 12.87 -14.33 4.84
N ASP A 45 13.76 -14.00 5.76
CA ASP A 45 13.47 -13.15 6.90
C ASP A 45 13.92 -11.72 6.62
N PHE A 46 12.99 -10.75 6.77
CA PHE A 46 13.27 -9.35 6.59
C PHE A 46 12.48 -8.48 7.57
N ASN A 47 13.17 -7.62 8.28
CA ASN A 47 12.61 -6.63 9.23
C ASN A 47 11.61 -7.24 10.25
N GLY A 48 11.93 -8.45 10.76
CA GLY A 48 11.11 -9.18 11.75
C GLY A 48 9.86 -9.87 11.18
N TYR A 49 9.81 -10.01 9.86
CA TYR A 49 8.80 -10.80 9.14
C TYR A 49 9.48 -11.89 8.35
N ARG A 50 8.80 -13.03 8.22
CA ARG A 50 9.16 -14.10 7.30
C ARG A 50 8.21 -14.05 6.11
N PHE A 51 8.80 -14.03 4.91
CA PHE A 51 8.13 -14.07 3.63
C PHE A 51 8.41 -15.44 2.99
N GLU A 52 7.37 -16.24 2.79
CA GLU A 52 7.46 -17.58 2.21
C GLU A 52 6.70 -17.61 0.89
N LEU A 53 7.33 -18.02 -0.19
CA LEU A 53 6.66 -18.29 -1.45
C LEU A 53 5.95 -19.65 -1.36
N ALA A 54 4.64 -19.64 -1.12
CA ALA A 54 3.86 -20.85 -0.97
C ALA A 54 3.58 -21.55 -2.31
N SER A 55 3.23 -20.76 -3.33
CA SER A 55 2.94 -21.25 -4.68
C SER A 55 3.09 -20.17 -5.74
N LEU A 56 3.32 -20.61 -6.98
CA LEU A 56 3.22 -19.80 -8.19
C LEU A 56 2.15 -20.41 -9.07
N SER A 57 1.26 -19.58 -9.57
CA SER A 57 0.20 -19.97 -10.51
C SER A 57 0.14 -19.01 -11.68
N SER A 58 -0.50 -19.44 -12.75
CA SER A 58 -0.77 -18.58 -13.89
C SER A 58 -2.24 -18.69 -14.28
N GLU A 59 -2.81 -17.58 -14.70
CA GLU A 59 -4.21 -17.47 -15.07
C GLU A 59 -4.35 -16.62 -16.33
N GLU A 60 -5.14 -17.11 -17.29
CA GLU A 60 -5.54 -16.32 -18.45
C GLU A 60 -6.90 -15.70 -18.20
N ARG A 61 -6.95 -14.37 -18.26
CA ARG A 61 -8.15 -13.57 -18.09
C ARG A 61 -8.52 -12.90 -19.43
N PRO A 62 -9.74 -12.40 -19.63
CA PRO A 62 -10.19 -11.90 -20.93
C PRO A 62 -9.32 -10.81 -21.56
N ASN A 63 -8.57 -10.04 -20.78
CA ASN A 63 -7.77 -8.90 -21.22
C ASN A 63 -6.28 -9.00 -20.95
N HIS A 64 -5.84 -9.98 -20.18
CA HIS A 64 -4.44 -10.18 -19.83
C HIS A 64 -4.14 -11.61 -19.38
N PHE A 65 -2.89 -11.98 -19.47
CA PHE A 65 -2.33 -13.15 -18.81
C PHE A 65 -1.63 -12.70 -17.53
N ALA A 66 -1.81 -13.43 -16.42
CA ALA A 66 -1.24 -13.12 -15.12
C ALA A 66 -0.44 -14.31 -14.56
N TRP A 67 0.75 -14.03 -14.04
CA TRP A 67 1.42 -14.90 -13.07
C TRP A 67 1.12 -14.36 -11.68
N ILE A 68 0.72 -15.23 -10.78
CA ILE A 68 0.28 -14.89 -9.43
C ILE A 68 1.19 -15.63 -8.45
N ALA A 69 1.79 -14.90 -7.53
CA ALA A 69 2.56 -15.48 -6.46
C ALA A 69 1.76 -15.47 -5.17
N GLU A 70 1.67 -16.61 -4.49
CA GLU A 70 1.11 -16.69 -3.14
C GLU A 70 2.24 -16.51 -2.12
N MET A 71 2.32 -15.32 -1.51
CA MET A 71 3.33 -14.95 -0.54
C MET A 71 2.73 -14.96 0.87
N LYS A 72 3.11 -15.92 1.69
CA LYS A 72 2.72 -15.96 3.11
C LYS A 72 3.63 -15.06 3.93
N VAL A 73 3.03 -14.20 4.73
CA VAL A 73 3.74 -13.29 5.64
C VAL A 73 3.47 -13.71 7.07
N SER A 74 4.50 -14.06 7.81
CA SER A 74 4.42 -14.43 9.22
C SER A 74 5.34 -13.55 10.08
N LYS A 75 5.08 -13.51 11.38
CA LYS A 75 5.89 -12.79 12.35
C LYS A 75 6.49 -13.77 13.36
N ASN A 76 7.81 -13.63 13.60
CA ASN A 76 8.55 -14.46 14.57
C ASN A 76 8.33 -15.99 14.35
N ASP A 77 8.30 -16.43 13.11
CA ASP A 77 8.16 -17.84 12.69
C ASP A 77 6.92 -18.61 13.17
N LYS A 78 6.00 -17.95 13.87
CA LYS A 78 4.91 -18.67 14.57
C LYS A 78 3.51 -18.25 14.20
N LYS A 79 3.31 -17.05 13.69
CA LYS A 79 1.94 -16.54 13.42
C LYS A 79 1.84 -16.01 12.01
N LEU A 80 1.08 -16.69 11.16
CA LEU A 80 0.64 -16.16 9.88
C LEU A 80 -0.14 -14.86 10.14
N ILE A 81 0.29 -13.78 9.50
CA ILE A 81 -0.35 -12.46 9.60
C ILE A 81 -1.30 -12.28 8.43
N THR A 82 -0.82 -12.56 7.22
CA THR A 82 -1.55 -12.41 5.97
C THR A 82 -0.93 -13.26 4.87
N THR A 83 -1.67 -13.42 3.79
CA THR A 83 -1.16 -13.93 2.51
C THR A 83 -1.33 -12.81 1.49
N LEU A 84 -0.28 -12.51 0.74
CA LEU A 84 -0.25 -11.52 -0.32
C LEU A 84 -0.22 -12.22 -1.67
N TYR A 85 -0.87 -11.61 -2.67
CA TYR A 85 -0.99 -12.15 -4.02
C TYR A 85 -0.48 -11.13 -5.06
N PRO A 86 0.82 -10.78 -5.06
CA PRO A 86 1.36 -9.92 -6.10
C PRO A 86 1.33 -10.62 -7.45
N GLU A 87 1.00 -9.88 -8.50
CA GLU A 87 0.84 -10.42 -9.85
C GLU A 87 1.80 -9.78 -10.86
N LYS A 88 2.15 -10.52 -11.89
CA LYS A 88 2.80 -10.02 -13.09
C LYS A 88 1.87 -10.21 -14.26
N ARG A 89 1.39 -9.11 -14.84
CA ARG A 89 0.36 -9.11 -15.90
C ARG A 89 0.91 -8.72 -17.25
N VAL A 90 0.50 -9.41 -18.30
CA VAL A 90 0.76 -9.07 -19.71
C VAL A 90 -0.57 -8.79 -20.40
N TYR A 91 -0.84 -7.52 -20.71
CA TYR A 91 -2.10 -7.11 -21.33
C TYR A 91 -2.10 -7.35 -22.84
N PHE A 92 -3.17 -7.98 -23.36
CA PHE A 92 -3.29 -8.34 -24.76
C PHE A 92 -3.48 -7.14 -25.69
N HIS A 93 -4.12 -6.07 -25.20
CA HIS A 93 -4.50 -4.91 -26.03
C HIS A 93 -3.41 -3.84 -26.13
N LYS A 94 -2.34 -3.91 -25.35
CA LYS A 94 -1.29 -2.87 -25.36
C LYS A 94 -0.38 -2.92 -26.58
N HIS A 95 -0.27 -4.06 -27.25
CA HIS A 95 0.49 -4.18 -28.49
C HIS A 95 -0.03 -5.36 -29.33
N PRO A 96 -0.25 -5.17 -30.66
CA PRO A 96 -0.69 -6.25 -31.54
C PRO A 96 0.29 -7.42 -31.62
N ASN A 97 1.61 -7.15 -31.59
CA ASN A 97 2.62 -8.20 -31.54
C ASN A 97 2.83 -8.67 -30.08
N PRO A 98 2.62 -9.97 -29.76
CA PRO A 98 2.81 -10.52 -28.42
C PRO A 98 4.20 -10.29 -27.83
N ASP A 99 5.27 -10.40 -28.66
CA ASP A 99 6.67 -10.26 -28.21
C ASP A 99 7.03 -8.85 -27.73
N LYS A 100 6.22 -7.86 -28.10
CA LYS A 100 6.42 -6.45 -27.69
C LYS A 100 5.54 -6.02 -26.52
N ARG A 101 4.75 -6.94 -25.95
CA ARG A 101 3.92 -6.66 -24.77
C ARG A 101 4.79 -6.61 -23.54
N GLN A 102 4.80 -5.45 -22.87
CA GLN A 102 5.56 -5.30 -21.63
C GLN A 102 4.77 -5.84 -20.44
N PRO A 103 5.41 -6.68 -19.61
CA PRO A 103 4.81 -7.11 -18.36
C PRO A 103 4.68 -5.97 -17.36
N HIS A 104 3.55 -5.90 -16.65
CA HIS A 104 3.27 -4.96 -15.58
C HIS A 104 3.22 -5.70 -14.24
N SER A 105 3.90 -5.18 -13.24
CA SER A 105 3.79 -5.71 -11.88
C SER A 105 2.61 -5.04 -11.18
N GLU A 106 1.70 -5.87 -10.66
CA GLU A 106 0.63 -5.46 -9.76
C GLU A 106 1.06 -5.88 -8.35
N LEU A 107 1.19 -4.90 -7.50
CA LEU A 107 1.60 -5.10 -6.12
C LEU A 107 0.40 -5.48 -5.26
N ASP A 108 0.67 -6.21 -4.17
CA ASP A 108 -0.31 -6.41 -3.10
C ASP A 108 0.20 -5.80 -1.80
N ILE A 109 -0.72 -5.27 -0.99
CA ILE A 109 -0.40 -4.45 0.17
C ILE A 109 -1.08 -4.99 1.42
N TYR A 110 -0.29 -5.32 2.43
CA TYR A 110 -0.81 -5.50 3.77
C TYR A 110 -0.65 -4.23 4.59
N SER A 111 -1.77 -3.63 4.93
CA SER A 111 -1.82 -2.36 5.63
C SER A 111 -2.20 -2.50 7.09
N THR A 112 -1.43 -1.86 7.98
CA THR A 112 -1.73 -1.73 9.41
C THR A 112 -1.73 -0.27 9.83
N ILE A 113 -2.17 0.04 11.06
CA ILE A 113 -2.13 1.42 11.58
C ILE A 113 -0.71 2.00 11.59
N ARG A 114 0.31 1.16 11.77
CA ARG A 114 1.70 1.60 11.98
C ARG A 114 2.56 1.53 10.74
N LYS A 115 2.28 0.61 9.81
CA LYS A 115 3.08 0.37 8.61
C LYS A 115 2.31 -0.36 7.54
N ASP A 116 2.73 -0.17 6.32
CA ASP A 116 2.28 -0.90 5.15
C ASP A 116 3.43 -1.78 4.63
N ILE A 117 3.09 -3.01 4.23
CA ILE A 117 4.01 -3.97 3.61
C ILE A 117 3.55 -4.14 2.18
N TYR A 118 4.40 -3.79 1.24
CA TYR A 118 4.19 -3.92 -0.20
C TYR A 118 4.95 -5.14 -0.69
N SER A 119 4.27 -6.00 -1.45
CA SER A 119 4.89 -7.11 -2.16
C SER A 119 4.75 -6.90 -3.65
N ILE A 120 5.87 -6.89 -4.36
CA ILE A 120 5.95 -6.70 -5.80
C ILE A 120 6.57 -7.95 -6.40
N PHE A 121 5.88 -8.56 -7.35
CA PHE A 121 6.41 -9.66 -8.14
C PHE A 121 7.10 -9.11 -9.39
N SER A 122 8.43 -9.20 -9.42
CA SER A 122 9.25 -8.60 -10.49
C SER A 122 9.32 -9.48 -11.73
N GLY A 123 9.29 -10.79 -11.57
CA GLY A 123 9.34 -11.73 -12.68
C GLY A 123 9.71 -13.15 -12.24
N ILE A 124 9.82 -14.04 -13.21
CA ILE A 124 10.22 -15.43 -13.02
C ILE A 124 11.30 -15.79 -14.02
N ASP A 125 12.32 -16.50 -13.57
CA ASP A 125 13.27 -17.21 -14.44
C ASP A 125 12.71 -18.62 -14.70
N GLY A 126 12.26 -18.83 -15.92
CA GLY A 126 11.63 -20.10 -16.33
C GLY A 126 12.58 -21.31 -16.34
N GLU A 127 13.88 -21.10 -16.47
CA GLU A 127 14.86 -22.18 -16.48
C GLU A 127 15.08 -22.77 -15.07
N ASN A 128 15.06 -21.90 -14.04
CA ASN A 128 15.37 -22.29 -12.67
C ASN A 128 14.13 -22.30 -11.74
N GLU A 129 12.95 -22.00 -12.27
CA GLU A 129 11.70 -21.83 -11.48
C GLU A 129 11.88 -20.85 -10.30
N THR A 130 12.70 -19.82 -10.52
CA THR A 130 13.06 -18.84 -9.49
C THR A 130 12.26 -17.56 -9.72
N ALA A 131 11.51 -17.13 -8.72
CA ALA A 131 10.71 -15.92 -8.75
C ALA A 131 11.42 -14.77 -8.04
N PHE A 132 11.39 -13.57 -8.64
CA PHE A 132 12.02 -12.37 -8.13
C PHE A 132 10.97 -11.46 -7.50
N PHE A 133 11.29 -10.99 -6.31
CA PHE A 133 10.41 -10.14 -5.52
C PHE A 133 11.13 -8.89 -5.02
N LYS A 134 10.33 -7.83 -4.82
CA LYS A 134 10.72 -6.67 -4.04
C LYS A 134 9.70 -6.48 -2.93
N ILE A 135 10.17 -6.43 -1.69
CA ILE A 135 9.35 -6.10 -0.52
C ILE A 135 9.74 -4.71 -0.04
N MET A 136 8.74 -3.88 0.24
CA MET A 136 8.94 -2.58 0.87
C MET A 136 8.07 -2.50 2.13
N ILE A 137 8.65 -1.98 3.20
CA ILE A 137 7.95 -1.77 4.48
C ILE A 137 8.03 -0.28 4.79
N ASN A 138 6.88 0.39 4.70
CA ASN A 138 6.77 1.83 4.86
C ASN A 138 6.04 2.16 6.17
N PRO A 139 6.75 2.63 7.19
CA PRO A 139 6.14 3.06 8.44
C PRO A 139 5.45 4.42 8.27
N LEU A 140 4.45 4.69 9.12
CA LEU A 140 3.78 5.98 9.27
C LEU A 140 3.01 6.50 8.04
N VAL A 141 3.08 5.87 6.88
CA VAL A 141 2.39 6.35 5.66
C VAL A 141 0.87 6.55 5.89
N ARG A 142 0.27 5.78 6.77
CA ARG A 142 -1.13 5.92 7.18
C ARG A 142 -1.45 7.25 7.85
N LEU A 143 -0.49 7.90 8.48
CA LEU A 143 -0.69 9.21 9.11
C LEU A 143 -1.03 10.29 8.06
N VAL A 144 -0.55 10.15 6.83
CA VAL A 144 -0.92 11.04 5.73
C VAL A 144 -2.43 11.01 5.50
N TRP A 145 -3.02 9.82 5.45
CA TRP A 145 -4.47 9.65 5.28
C TRP A 145 -5.26 10.16 6.48
N TYR A 146 -4.83 9.84 7.70
CA TYR A 146 -5.50 10.33 8.92
C TYR A 146 -5.42 11.84 9.02
N GLY A 147 -4.26 12.45 8.73
CA GLY A 147 -4.11 13.90 8.67
C GLY A 147 -5.02 14.53 7.62
N GLY A 148 -5.16 13.92 6.44
CA GLY A 148 -6.07 14.33 5.38
C GLY A 148 -7.54 14.30 5.83
N TYR A 149 -7.99 13.24 6.49
CA TYR A 149 -9.35 13.18 7.03
C TYR A 149 -9.61 14.25 8.09
N ILE A 150 -8.65 14.49 9.00
CA ILE A 150 -8.75 15.54 10.02
C ILE A 150 -8.83 16.92 9.35
N LEU A 151 -8.04 17.18 8.32
CA LEU A 151 -8.06 18.41 7.54
C LEU A 151 -9.42 18.63 6.90
N ILE A 152 -9.99 17.60 6.25
CA ILE A 152 -11.34 17.67 5.65
C ILE A 152 -12.38 18.01 6.71
N ILE A 153 -12.36 17.33 7.87
CA ILE A 153 -13.29 17.59 8.97
C ILE A 153 -13.17 19.04 9.46
N GLY A 154 -11.94 19.53 9.68
CA GLY A 154 -11.70 20.91 10.08
C GLY A 154 -12.25 21.94 9.08
N THR A 155 -12.06 21.67 7.79
CA THR A 155 -12.58 22.51 6.70
C THR A 155 -14.10 22.50 6.67
N LEU A 156 -14.73 21.33 6.80
CA LEU A 156 -16.20 21.23 6.84
C LEU A 156 -16.78 22.00 8.03
N ILE A 157 -16.14 21.98 9.20
CA ILE A 157 -16.56 22.76 10.37
C ILE A 157 -16.55 24.26 10.06
N ILE A 158 -15.59 24.77 9.30
CA ILE A 158 -15.51 26.17 8.90
C ILE A 158 -16.61 26.51 7.90
N LEU A 159 -16.88 25.63 6.93
CA LEU A 159 -17.82 25.86 5.83
C LEU A 159 -19.30 25.75 6.24
N LEU A 160 -19.62 25.07 7.34
CA LEU A 160 -21.02 24.97 7.80
C LEU A 160 -21.64 26.35 8.02
N PRO A 161 -22.87 26.63 7.55
CA PRO A 161 -23.51 27.93 7.69
C PRO A 161 -23.78 28.27 9.16
N ASN A 162 -23.59 29.55 9.54
CA ASN A 162 -23.90 30.02 10.89
C ASN A 162 -25.39 30.25 10.99
N LYS A 163 -26.11 29.47 11.78
CA LYS A 163 -27.58 29.64 11.97
C LYS A 163 -27.99 31.03 12.50
N GLU A 164 -27.05 31.75 13.14
CA GLU A 164 -27.33 33.08 13.66
C GLU A 164 -27.36 34.20 12.60
N LYS A 165 -26.87 33.96 11.37
CA LYS A 165 -26.88 34.91 10.26
C LYS A 165 -28.06 34.74 9.29
N LEU A 166 -28.97 33.80 9.53
CA LEU A 166 -30.13 33.53 8.67
C LEU A 166 -31.38 34.35 9.03
N TRP A 167 -31.29 35.27 9.99
CA TRP A 167 -32.42 36.11 10.44
C TRP A 167 -32.07 37.60 10.38
N ILE A 168 -31.56 38.07 9.25
CA ILE A 168 -31.54 39.54 8.91
C ILE A 168 -32.07 39.67 7.49
#